data_1755e3ca566a5e00c1b2d260a273be86
#
_entry.id   1755e3ca566a5e00c1b2d260a273be86
#
_cell.length_a   1.000
_cell.length_b   1.000
_cell.length_c   1.000
_cell.angle_alpha   90.00
_cell.angle_beta   90.00
_cell.angle_gamma   90.00
#
_symmetry.space_group_name_H-M   'P 1'
#
loop_
_entity.id
_entity.type
_entity.pdbx_description
1 polymer ?
#
loop_
_entity_poly.entity_id
_entity_poly.type
_entity_poly.pdbx_seq_one_letter_code
_entity_poly.pdbx_strand_id
1 'polypeptide(L)'
;GCVKVTQDLTFLIRRVHYDRHFTIPRSKDTVCMDLDKIEYPITVRFAQEGDRFVPFGMTGQKLVSDYLTNCQKNLFEKERQLVVCSGERIAWLVNERSDNRFRIDDKTNHVLIIQCQRTPQAS
;
A
#
# COMPACT_ATOMS: atom_id res chain seq x y z
N GLY A 1 -15.50 1.64 1.28
CA GLY A 1 -15.83 0.45 0.50
C GLY A 1 -14.97 -0.75 0.86
N CYS A 2 -15.31 -1.86 0.28
CA CYS A 2 -14.65 -3.13 0.53
C CYS A 2 -14.41 -3.82 -0.81
N VAL A 3 -13.18 -4.23 -1.06
CA VAL A 3 -12.80 -4.91 -2.31
C VAL A 3 -12.16 -6.25 -1.95
N LYS A 4 -12.72 -7.31 -2.52
CA LYS A 4 -12.20 -8.66 -2.35
C LYS A 4 -11.26 -8.96 -3.52
N VAL A 5 -9.98 -9.18 -3.22
CA VAL A 5 -8.94 -9.37 -4.24
C VAL A 5 -8.70 -10.86 -4.50
N THR A 6 -8.72 -11.67 -3.45
CA THR A 6 -8.61 -13.12 -3.53
C THR A 6 -9.64 -13.73 -2.60
N GLN A 7 -9.74 -15.07 -2.57
CA GLN A 7 -10.63 -15.72 -1.63
C GLN A 7 -10.25 -15.43 -0.17
N ASP A 8 -8.98 -15.11 0.09
CA ASP A 8 -8.45 -14.98 1.44
C ASP A 8 -8.20 -13.54 1.87
N LEU A 9 -8.26 -12.57 0.95
CA LEU A 9 -7.90 -11.19 1.25
C LEU A 9 -9.00 -10.23 0.84
N THR A 10 -9.28 -9.30 1.75
CA THR A 10 -10.22 -8.21 1.55
C THR A 10 -9.53 -6.90 1.88
N PHE A 11 -9.74 -5.88 1.05
CA PHE A 11 -9.24 -4.54 1.30
C PHE A 11 -10.39 -3.64 1.73
N LEU A 12 -10.25 -3.04 2.90
CA LEU A 12 -11.18 -2.02 3.38
C LEU A 12 -10.61 -0.66 3.01
N ILE A 13 -11.40 0.15 2.32
CA ILE A 13 -10.98 1.45 1.83
C ILE A 13 -11.87 2.51 2.45
N ARG A 14 -11.26 3.49 3.13
CA ARG A 14 -11.97 4.61 3.75
C ARG A 14 -11.33 5.93 3.36
N ARG A 15 -12.14 6.96 3.29
CA ARG A 15 -11.70 8.34 3.08
C ARG A 15 -12.09 9.12 4.32
N VAL A 16 -11.12 9.80 4.93
CA VAL A 16 -11.36 10.59 6.14
C VAL A 16 -10.76 11.97 5.97
N HIS A 17 -11.33 12.94 6.71
CA HIS A 17 -10.75 14.26 6.79
C HIS A 17 -9.52 14.21 7.70
N TYR A 18 -8.44 14.85 7.26
CA TYR A 18 -7.20 14.88 8.02
C TYR A 18 -7.15 16.18 8.85
N ASP A 19 -7.07 16.02 10.16
CA ASP A 19 -6.91 17.11 11.09
C ASP A 19 -5.90 16.71 12.18
N ARG A 20 -5.65 17.61 13.10
CA ARG A 20 -4.68 17.36 14.18
C ARG A 20 -5.09 16.24 15.14
N HIS A 21 -6.34 15.83 15.10
CA HIS A 21 -6.83 14.72 15.94
C HIS A 21 -6.69 13.38 15.26
N PHE A 22 -6.35 13.35 13.97
CA PHE A 22 -6.17 12.11 13.24
C PHE A 22 -4.90 11.41 13.70
N THR A 23 -5.03 10.15 14.07
CA THR A 23 -3.89 9.31 14.44
C THR A 23 -3.62 8.31 13.32
N ILE A 24 -2.39 8.30 12.82
CA ILE A 24 -2.00 7.36 11.77
C ILE A 24 -1.80 5.99 12.41
N PRO A 25 -2.56 4.95 11.98
CA PRO A 25 -2.34 3.61 12.47
C PRO A 25 -0.93 3.12 12.13
N ARG A 26 -0.27 2.48 13.08
CA ARG A 26 1.09 1.94 12.90
C ARG A 26 1.05 0.43 12.71
N SER A 27 0.31 -0.02 11.72
CA SER A 27 0.20 -1.44 11.41
C SER A 27 0.63 -1.67 9.97
N LYS A 28 1.35 -2.76 9.73
CA LYS A 28 1.81 -3.10 8.37
C LYS A 28 0.65 -3.42 7.43
N ASP A 29 -0.49 -3.84 7.98
CA ASP A 29 -1.66 -4.19 7.18
C ASP A 29 -2.49 -2.97 6.77
N THR A 30 -2.10 -1.77 7.21
CA THR A 30 -2.85 -0.54 6.95
C THR A 30 -1.92 0.51 6.38
N VAL A 31 -2.37 1.15 5.30
CA VAL A 31 -1.67 2.29 4.71
C VAL A 31 -2.56 3.52 4.77
N CYS A 32 -1.95 4.66 5.08
CA CYS A 32 -2.61 5.96 5.05
C CYS A 32 -1.86 6.84 4.06
N MET A 33 -2.58 7.40 3.10
CA MET A 33 -1.99 8.20 2.03
C MET A 33 -2.77 9.49 1.86
N ASP A 34 -2.10 10.51 1.33
CA ASP A 34 -2.75 11.77 0.97
C ASP A 34 -3.68 11.54 -0.20
N LEU A 35 -4.99 11.72 0.02
CA LEU A 35 -5.99 11.46 -1.01
C LEU A 35 -5.77 12.32 -2.26
N ASP A 36 -5.28 13.55 -2.10
CA ASP A 36 -5.05 14.46 -3.22
C ASP A 36 -3.88 14.03 -4.11
N LYS A 37 -3.02 13.15 -3.62
CA LYS A 37 -1.89 12.62 -4.39
C LYS A 37 -2.23 11.34 -5.15
N ILE A 38 -3.43 10.80 -4.92
CA ILE A 38 -3.87 9.56 -5.53
C ILE A 38 -4.36 9.82 -6.95
N GLU A 39 -3.90 9.01 -7.89
CA GLU A 39 -4.39 8.98 -9.27
C GLU A 39 -5.23 7.72 -9.46
N TYR A 40 -6.35 7.86 -10.14
CA TYR A 40 -7.22 6.71 -10.44
C TYR A 40 -6.88 6.14 -11.80
N PRO A 41 -7.08 4.83 -12.01
CA PRO A 41 -7.71 3.89 -11.09
C PRO A 41 -6.76 3.40 -9.99
N ILE A 42 -7.34 2.97 -8.87
CA ILE A 42 -6.61 2.23 -7.85
C ILE A 42 -6.76 0.75 -8.19
N THR A 43 -5.64 0.07 -8.34
CA THR A 43 -5.64 -1.35 -8.70
C THR A 43 -4.77 -2.14 -7.74
N VAL A 44 -5.08 -3.43 -7.63
CA VAL A 44 -4.29 -4.36 -6.82
C VAL A 44 -3.85 -5.49 -7.75
N ARG A 45 -2.56 -5.79 -7.70
CA ARG A 45 -2.00 -6.88 -8.50
C ARG A 45 -0.78 -7.48 -7.80
N PHE A 46 -0.30 -8.59 -8.31
CA PHE A 46 0.99 -9.11 -7.86
C PHE A 46 2.15 -8.27 -8.40
N ALA A 47 3.22 -8.20 -7.61
CA ALA A 47 4.44 -7.57 -8.05
C ALA A 47 5.00 -8.29 -9.27
N GLN A 48 5.57 -7.53 -10.19
CA GLN A 48 6.15 -8.02 -11.44
C GLN A 48 7.61 -7.64 -11.51
N GLU A 49 8.36 -8.39 -12.30
CA GLU A 49 9.76 -8.06 -12.56
C GLU A 49 9.87 -6.65 -13.14
N GLY A 50 10.83 -5.89 -12.61
CA GLY A 50 11.05 -4.52 -13.05
C GLY A 50 10.26 -3.47 -12.30
N ASP A 51 9.31 -3.86 -11.44
CA ASP A 51 8.54 -2.92 -10.64
C ASP A 51 9.45 -2.07 -9.75
N ARG A 52 9.15 -0.78 -9.67
CA ARG A 52 9.90 0.18 -8.87
C ARG A 52 8.96 1.01 -8.01
N PHE A 53 9.46 1.44 -6.88
CA PHE A 53 8.74 2.36 -5.99
C PHE A 53 9.74 3.20 -5.21
N VAL A 54 9.24 4.21 -4.50
CA VAL A 54 10.06 5.04 -3.61
C VAL A 54 9.68 4.67 -2.18
N PRO A 55 10.49 3.88 -1.47
CA PRO A 55 10.13 3.46 -0.11
C PRO A 55 9.88 4.66 0.80
N PHE A 56 8.87 4.57 1.64
CA PHE A 56 8.53 5.64 2.58
C PHE A 56 9.77 6.05 3.39
N GLY A 57 10.00 7.36 3.47
CA GLY A 57 11.16 7.91 4.14
C GLY A 57 12.41 8.04 3.26
N MET A 58 12.34 7.57 2.01
CA MET A 58 13.45 7.66 1.04
C MET A 58 13.07 8.58 -0.11
N THR A 59 14.07 8.99 -0.89
CA THR A 59 13.84 9.91 -2.02
C THR A 59 14.08 9.25 -3.37
N GLY A 60 14.83 8.15 -3.42
CA GLY A 60 15.18 7.48 -4.67
C GLY A 60 14.31 6.26 -4.93
N GLN A 61 14.16 5.93 -6.21
CA GLN A 61 13.46 4.70 -6.61
C GLN A 61 14.28 3.47 -6.29
N LYS A 62 13.59 2.40 -5.95
CA LYS A 62 14.20 1.09 -5.69
C LYS A 62 13.37 0.02 -6.37
N LEU A 63 14.04 -1.00 -6.88
CA LEU A 63 13.35 -2.18 -7.37
C LEU A 63 12.60 -2.87 -6.23
N VAL A 64 11.35 -3.21 -6.45
CA VAL A 64 10.54 -3.95 -5.47
C VAL A 64 11.24 -5.26 -5.12
N SER A 65 11.77 -5.96 -6.11
CA SER A 65 12.49 -7.21 -5.92
C SER A 65 13.68 -7.05 -4.98
N ASP A 66 14.47 -5.97 -5.16
CA ASP A 66 15.63 -5.71 -4.30
C ASP A 66 15.20 -5.37 -2.87
N TYR A 67 14.15 -4.57 -2.75
CA TYR A 67 13.61 -4.22 -1.44
C TYR A 67 13.17 -5.48 -0.68
N LEU A 68 12.46 -6.37 -1.36
CA LEU A 68 11.98 -7.61 -0.75
C LEU A 68 13.15 -8.55 -0.39
N THR A 69 14.21 -8.58 -1.21
CA THR A 69 15.42 -9.32 -0.87
C THR A 69 16.03 -8.78 0.42
N ASN A 70 16.10 -7.46 0.57
CA ASN A 70 16.61 -6.83 1.79
C ASN A 70 15.74 -7.13 3.01
N CYS A 71 14.46 -7.41 2.80
CA CYS A 71 13.53 -7.86 3.84
C CYS A 71 13.59 -9.37 4.06
N GLN A 72 14.57 -10.04 3.44
CA GLN A 72 14.78 -11.49 3.54
C GLN A 72 13.62 -12.33 3.00
N LYS A 73 12.91 -11.80 2.02
CA LYS A 73 11.85 -12.55 1.33
C LYS A 73 12.46 -13.48 0.31
N ASN A 74 11.99 -14.71 0.27
CA ASN A 74 12.41 -15.69 -0.74
C ASN A 74 11.62 -15.50 -2.05
N LEU A 75 11.99 -16.25 -3.08
CA LEU A 75 11.34 -16.14 -4.38
C LEU A 75 9.83 -16.41 -4.31
N PHE A 76 9.43 -17.41 -3.56
CA PHE A 76 8.02 -17.76 -3.37
C PHE A 76 7.24 -16.57 -2.79
N GLU A 77 7.78 -15.92 -1.76
CA GLU A 77 7.16 -14.77 -1.13
C GLU A 77 7.12 -13.56 -2.07
N LYS A 78 8.19 -13.34 -2.85
CA LYS A 78 8.25 -12.24 -3.81
C LYS A 78 7.19 -12.38 -4.90
N GLU A 79 6.97 -13.60 -5.38
CA GLU A 79 5.99 -13.86 -6.44
C GLU A 79 4.56 -13.65 -5.95
N ARG A 80 4.35 -13.70 -4.64
CA ARG A 80 3.04 -13.50 -4.02
C ARG A 80 2.84 -12.14 -3.40
N GLN A 81 3.82 -11.25 -3.57
CA GLN A 81 3.72 -9.89 -3.04
C GLN A 81 2.65 -9.12 -3.82
N LEU A 82 1.65 -8.63 -3.11
CA LEU A 82 0.65 -7.75 -3.68
C LEU A 82 1.12 -6.30 -3.63
N VAL A 83 0.77 -5.55 -4.65
CA VAL A 83 1.01 -4.11 -4.69
C VAL A 83 -0.30 -3.40 -5.00
N VAL A 84 -0.51 -2.27 -4.34
CA VAL A 84 -1.61 -1.35 -4.65
C VAL A 84 -1.04 -0.25 -5.50
N CYS A 85 -1.65 -0.03 -6.66
CA CYS A 85 -1.22 0.98 -7.61
C CYS A 85 -2.18 2.15 -7.66
N SER A 86 -1.63 3.35 -7.75
CA SER A 86 -2.36 4.59 -8.03
C SER A 86 -1.99 4.99 -9.44
N GLY A 87 -2.91 4.79 -10.39
CA GLY A 87 -2.57 4.92 -11.79
C GLY A 87 -1.46 3.93 -12.15
N GLU A 88 -0.38 4.44 -12.72
CA GLU A 88 0.77 3.62 -13.13
C GLU A 88 1.84 3.47 -12.06
N ARG A 89 1.66 4.12 -10.90
CA ARG A 89 2.65 4.12 -9.83
C ARG A 89 2.26 3.16 -8.73
N ILE A 90 3.23 2.46 -8.18
CA ILE A 90 3.01 1.65 -6.98
C ILE A 90 2.91 2.59 -5.79
N ALA A 91 1.81 2.46 -5.03
CA ALA A 91 1.58 3.27 -3.83
C ALA A 91 1.87 2.49 -2.55
N TRP A 92 1.73 1.18 -2.57
CA TRP A 92 1.89 0.36 -1.37
C TRP A 92 2.30 -1.06 -1.73
N LEU A 93 3.39 -1.52 -1.11
CA LEU A 93 3.70 -2.95 -1.01
C LEU A 93 2.90 -3.49 0.17
N VAL A 94 1.87 -4.26 -0.12
CA VAL A 94 0.91 -4.70 0.90
C VAL A 94 1.62 -5.45 2.02
N ASN A 95 1.35 -5.04 3.26
CA ASN A 95 1.95 -5.59 4.48
C ASN A 95 3.47 -5.36 4.60
N GLU A 96 4.05 -4.49 3.77
CA GLU A 96 5.49 -4.23 3.81
C GLU A 96 5.80 -2.73 3.92
N ARG A 97 5.55 -1.96 2.87
CA ARG A 97 5.98 -0.55 2.86
C ARG A 97 5.16 0.28 1.90
N SER A 98 4.83 1.50 2.31
CA SER A 98 4.18 2.46 1.42
C SER A 98 5.20 3.21 0.58
N ASP A 99 4.69 3.90 -0.44
CA ASP A 99 5.50 4.74 -1.32
C ASP A 99 5.53 6.18 -0.78
N ASN A 100 6.72 6.76 -0.74
CA ASN A 100 6.92 8.09 -0.16
C ASN A 100 6.21 9.20 -0.91
N ARG A 101 5.92 9.00 -2.21
CA ARG A 101 5.27 10.03 -3.03
C ARG A 101 3.83 10.28 -2.65
N PHE A 102 3.21 9.36 -1.91
CA PHE A 102 1.80 9.45 -1.49
C PHE A 102 1.66 9.76 0.01
N ARG A 103 2.75 10.14 0.67
CA ARG A 103 2.77 10.33 2.11
C ARG A 103 1.89 11.49 2.56
N ILE A 104 1.38 11.37 3.76
CA ILE A 104 0.70 12.45 4.44
C ILE A 104 1.74 13.50 4.84
N ASP A 105 1.43 14.78 4.63
CA ASP A 105 2.28 15.89 5.03
C ASP A 105 1.43 17.00 5.65
N ASP A 106 2.04 18.14 5.92
CA ASP A 106 1.37 19.27 6.58
C ASP A 106 0.34 19.98 5.70
N LYS A 107 0.29 19.67 4.42
CA LYS A 107 -0.68 20.22 3.47
C LYS A 107 -1.83 19.26 3.19
N THR A 108 -1.81 18.08 3.76
CA THR A 108 -2.83 17.07 3.53
C THR A 108 -4.15 17.47 4.16
N ASN A 109 -5.24 17.39 3.40
CA ASN A 109 -6.60 17.68 3.88
C ASN A 109 -7.43 16.42 4.05
N HIS A 110 -7.25 15.44 3.19
CA HIS A 110 -8.02 14.19 3.21
C HIS A 110 -7.06 13.01 3.09
N VAL A 111 -7.41 11.94 3.76
CA VAL A 111 -6.60 10.73 3.83
C VAL A 111 -7.37 9.56 3.26
N LEU A 112 -6.70 8.79 2.42
CA LEU A 112 -7.17 7.48 1.96
C LEU A 112 -6.54 6.42 2.86
N ILE A 113 -7.38 5.62 3.50
CA ILE A 113 -6.93 4.53 4.36
C ILE A 113 -7.30 3.22 3.69
N ILE A 114 -6.32 2.35 3.50
CA ILE A 114 -6.53 1.01 2.95
C ILE A 114 -6.00 0.01 3.96
N GLN A 115 -6.86 -0.90 4.39
CA GLN A 115 -6.49 -1.97 5.30
C GLN A 115 -6.68 -3.31 4.61
N CYS A 116 -5.63 -4.12 4.63
CA CYS A 116 -5.67 -5.48 4.12
C CYS A 116 -6.07 -6.42 5.26
N GLN A 117 -7.14 -7.19 5.05
CA GLN A 117 -7.64 -8.13 6.05
C GLN A 117 -7.72 -9.52 5.42
N ARG A 118 -7.40 -10.53 6.22
CA ARG A 118 -7.71 -11.90 5.83
C ARG A 118 -9.19 -12.14 6.02
N THR A 119 -9.82 -12.67 5.00
CA THR A 119 -11.22 -13.09 5.10
C THR A 119 -11.31 -14.26 6.08
N PRO A 120 -12.17 -14.18 7.11
CA PRO A 120 -12.36 -15.31 8.00
C PRO A 120 -12.77 -16.54 7.22
N GLN A 121 -12.04 -17.63 7.42
CA GLN A 121 -12.41 -18.91 6.80
C GLN A 121 -13.60 -19.47 7.55
N ALA A 122 -14.61 -19.90 6.81
CA ALA A 122 -15.71 -20.64 7.39
C ALA A 122 -15.15 -21.97 7.88
N SER A 123 -15.24 -22.18 9.18
CA SER A 123 -14.84 -23.45 9.78
C SER A 123 -15.86 -24.54 9.44
#